data_04149c5d1739c719fe64c5f17b30a0bb
#
_entry.id   04149c5d1739c719fe64c5f17b30a0bb
#
_cell.length_a   1.000
_cell.length_b   1.000
_cell.length_c   1.000
_cell.angle_alpha   90.00
_cell.angle_beta   90.00
_cell.angle_gamma   90.00
#
_symmetry.space_group_name_H-M   'P 1'
#
loop_
_entity.id
_entity.type
_entity.pdbx_description
1 polymer ?
#
loop_
_entity_poly.entity_id
_entity_poly.type
_entity_poly.pdbx_seq_one_letter_code
_entity_poly.pdbx_strand_id
1 'polypeptide(L)'
;PFMGPKSFHPGHDPEPSRIMKFYPDRKKDIFFTDESGYMRYNPKAHIGNDFDLTNLKFADIIIDAMKKYYASGGKDYNIWSYPPNKQYVNFGQCDGEVPDMDMLRNPTVQKLKLISQADIDSGVAQRNVYGRFLQYFATRVKEEFPGLRVAFMPYQGGTYAPTDPRWKLPDNIDLRVCTHIFPRAPRNPKKIAKTMQCLTEWYEATGNRPIDSLWFYHIPAEGGSPFLRAIAAQFVGESINVCGKLLGRTNIFFDQYGGLNWSYYYSEYCGAKAFWNPDFNADAAVDEHWDPFYGKEAGAELKKFHRLRKDSYINLYMMNDAETSINPLYPPQVIDQLEACLNKAASHIRPGTVEAKRFALFSMPWKDAILSQRNRQSYIRPNYNVYRLLSRDKVELDGKGNEAFWKNLKPIAMQDPKGSGARPKYPYSVKLAWDDNGIYGLLEAPCRPLADAGKDLWHNDS
;
A
#
# COMPACT_ATOMS: atom_id res chain seq x y z
N PRO A 1 -15.40 17.75 8.33
CA PRO A 1 -15.21 17.61 6.91
C PRO A 1 -14.13 18.55 6.44
N PHE A 2 -12.87 18.16 6.63
CA PHE A 2 -11.70 18.87 6.10
C PHE A 2 -11.41 18.35 4.69
N MET A 3 -12.38 18.49 3.81
CA MET A 3 -12.09 18.33 2.40
C MET A 3 -11.49 19.65 1.95
N GLY A 4 -10.21 19.62 1.59
CA GLY A 4 -9.65 20.63 0.71
C GLY A 4 -10.53 20.80 -0.53
N PRO A 5 -10.29 21.78 -1.37
CA PRO A 5 -11.15 22.02 -2.53
C PRO A 5 -11.38 20.70 -3.26
N LYS A 6 -12.64 20.33 -3.49
CA LYS A 6 -13.08 19.08 -4.16
C LYS A 6 -12.39 18.82 -5.50
N SER A 7 -11.58 19.76 -5.95
CA SER A 7 -10.86 19.81 -7.22
C SER A 7 -9.48 19.15 -7.19
N PHE A 8 -8.77 19.16 -6.05
CA PHE A 8 -7.43 18.57 -5.93
C PHE A 8 -7.53 17.18 -5.30
N HIS A 9 -7.69 16.18 -6.14
CA HIS A 9 -7.85 14.80 -5.70
C HIS A 9 -7.05 13.82 -6.57
N PRO A 10 -5.72 14.02 -6.71
CA PRO A 10 -4.91 13.08 -7.46
C PRO A 10 -4.96 11.72 -6.77
N GLY A 11 -5.28 10.72 -7.56
CA GLY A 11 -5.39 9.32 -7.18
C GLY A 11 -5.09 8.47 -8.40
N HIS A 12 -5.64 7.27 -8.48
CA HIS A 12 -5.50 6.37 -9.62
C HIS A 12 -6.41 6.83 -10.78
N ASP A 13 -6.00 7.91 -11.48
CA ASP A 13 -6.72 8.50 -12.60
C ASP A 13 -5.79 8.69 -13.82
N PRO A 14 -6.28 8.50 -15.05
CA PRO A 14 -7.62 8.07 -15.44
C PRO A 14 -7.94 6.63 -15.05
N GLU A 15 -9.23 6.30 -14.98
CA GLU A 15 -9.69 4.97 -14.60
C GLU A 15 -9.64 4.01 -15.81
N PRO A 16 -8.93 2.85 -15.73
CA PRO A 16 -8.76 1.94 -16.86
C PRO A 16 -10.05 1.47 -17.53
N SER A 17 -11.06 1.13 -16.76
CA SER A 17 -12.34 0.67 -17.31
C SER A 17 -13.10 1.77 -18.04
N ARG A 18 -13.00 3.01 -17.55
CA ARG A 18 -13.65 4.16 -18.17
C ARG A 18 -12.95 4.60 -19.44
N ILE A 19 -11.61 4.65 -19.46
CA ILE A 19 -10.89 5.02 -20.69
C ILE A 19 -11.14 4.00 -21.80
N MET A 20 -11.21 2.71 -21.47
CA MET A 20 -11.50 1.66 -22.45
C MET A 20 -12.93 1.71 -23.01
N LYS A 21 -13.88 2.28 -22.27
CA LYS A 21 -15.24 2.52 -22.78
C LYS A 21 -15.26 3.51 -23.96
N PHE A 22 -14.40 4.52 -23.91
CA PHE A 22 -14.37 5.58 -24.93
C PHE A 22 -13.31 5.35 -26.01
N TYR A 23 -12.27 4.56 -25.73
CA TYR A 23 -11.15 4.29 -26.63
C TYR A 23 -10.85 2.79 -26.76
N PRO A 24 -11.84 1.95 -27.13
CA PRO A 24 -11.68 0.48 -27.15
C PRO A 24 -10.57 0.01 -28.10
N ASP A 25 -10.39 0.72 -29.23
CA ASP A 25 -9.42 0.36 -30.27
C ASP A 25 -8.00 0.87 -29.98
N ARG A 26 -7.81 1.65 -28.90
CA ARG A 26 -6.53 2.25 -28.53
C ARG A 26 -5.82 1.54 -27.39
N LYS A 27 -6.22 0.31 -27.08
CA LYS A 27 -5.73 -0.47 -25.94
C LYS A 27 -4.19 -0.58 -25.91
N LYS A 28 -3.55 -0.80 -27.08
CA LYS A 28 -2.09 -0.88 -27.23
C LYS A 28 -1.37 0.47 -27.06
N ASP A 29 -2.07 1.57 -27.17
CA ASP A 29 -1.51 2.90 -26.93
C ASP A 29 -1.62 3.32 -25.46
N ILE A 30 -2.42 2.59 -24.67
CA ILE A 30 -2.77 2.92 -23.27
C ILE A 30 -2.03 2.02 -22.28
N PHE A 31 -2.00 0.70 -22.52
CA PHE A 31 -1.48 -0.27 -21.57
C PHE A 31 -0.16 -0.88 -22.04
N PHE A 32 0.74 -1.05 -21.08
CA PHE A 32 2.05 -1.64 -21.34
C PHE A 32 1.91 -3.08 -21.86
N THR A 33 2.72 -3.41 -22.87
CA THR A 33 2.83 -4.75 -23.44
C THR A 33 4.29 -5.18 -23.36
N ASP A 34 4.56 -6.32 -22.74
CA ASP A 34 5.90 -6.87 -22.61
C ASP A 34 6.39 -7.56 -23.90
N GLU A 35 7.63 -8.04 -23.89
CA GLU A 35 8.25 -8.73 -25.04
C GLU A 35 7.53 -10.01 -25.45
N SER A 36 6.83 -10.69 -24.53
CA SER A 36 6.03 -11.88 -24.82
C SER A 36 4.71 -11.56 -25.52
N GLY A 37 4.35 -10.28 -25.60
CA GLY A 37 3.06 -9.81 -26.10
C GLY A 37 1.97 -9.80 -25.01
N TYR A 38 2.32 -10.07 -23.76
CA TYR A 38 1.36 -9.97 -22.65
C TYR A 38 1.07 -8.51 -22.35
N MET A 39 -0.20 -8.13 -22.46
CA MET A 39 -0.66 -6.78 -22.17
C MET A 39 -1.18 -6.69 -20.74
N ARG A 40 -0.65 -5.74 -19.98
CA ARG A 40 -1.02 -5.49 -18.58
C ARG A 40 -2.34 -4.73 -18.48
N TYR A 41 -3.41 -5.41 -18.84
CA TYR A 41 -4.78 -4.93 -18.72
C TYR A 41 -5.75 -6.05 -18.38
N ASN A 42 -6.42 -5.92 -17.25
CA ASN A 42 -7.50 -6.81 -16.83
C ASN A 42 -8.77 -6.00 -16.54
N PRO A 43 -9.83 -6.10 -17.38
CA PRO A 43 -11.05 -5.33 -17.19
C PRO A 43 -11.85 -5.71 -15.95
N LYS A 44 -11.53 -6.84 -15.31
CA LYS A 44 -12.23 -7.36 -14.14
C LYS A 44 -11.49 -7.10 -12.83
N ALA A 45 -10.27 -6.57 -12.88
CA ALA A 45 -9.45 -6.31 -11.72
C ALA A 45 -9.16 -4.82 -11.57
N HIS A 46 -9.09 -4.37 -10.33
CA HIS A 46 -8.63 -3.02 -10.00
C HIS A 46 -7.09 -2.92 -10.09
N ILE A 47 -6.41 -4.02 -9.78
CA ILE A 47 -4.94 -4.15 -9.75
C ILE A 47 -4.43 -4.80 -11.03
N GLY A 48 -3.22 -4.44 -11.46
CA GLY A 48 -2.57 -5.03 -12.64
C GLY A 48 -2.99 -4.41 -13.97
N ASN A 49 -3.44 -3.16 -13.93
CA ASN A 49 -3.71 -2.33 -15.09
C ASN A 49 -2.61 -1.28 -15.22
N ASP A 50 -1.51 -1.61 -15.94
CA ASP A 50 -0.35 -0.74 -15.97
C ASP A 50 -0.35 0.10 -17.26
N PHE A 51 -0.42 1.41 -17.10
CA PHE A 51 -0.33 2.34 -18.22
C PHE A 51 1.05 2.33 -18.86
N ASP A 52 1.10 2.43 -20.18
CA ASP A 52 2.36 2.58 -20.92
C ASP A 52 2.83 4.04 -20.94
N LEU A 53 3.54 4.45 -19.91
CA LEU A 53 4.12 5.80 -19.83
C LEU A 53 5.31 6.01 -20.77
N THR A 54 5.80 4.96 -21.43
CA THR A 54 6.79 5.09 -22.51
C THR A 54 6.17 5.58 -23.81
N ASN A 55 4.85 5.45 -23.97
CA ASN A 55 4.10 5.82 -25.15
C ASN A 55 3.35 7.16 -24.96
N LEU A 56 3.86 8.22 -25.54
CA LEU A 56 3.24 9.55 -25.43
C LEU A 56 1.85 9.66 -26.07
N LYS A 57 1.45 8.71 -26.94
CA LYS A 57 0.08 8.64 -27.48
C LYS A 57 -0.95 8.46 -26.37
N PHE A 58 -0.57 7.86 -25.23
CA PHE A 58 -1.45 7.79 -24.08
C PHE A 58 -1.77 9.18 -23.53
N ALA A 59 -0.79 10.06 -23.42
CA ALA A 59 -1.03 11.46 -23.04
C ALA A 59 -1.96 12.17 -24.05
N ASP A 60 -1.77 11.92 -25.36
CA ASP A 60 -2.65 12.50 -26.39
C ASP A 60 -4.09 12.02 -26.28
N ILE A 61 -4.31 10.75 -25.90
CA ILE A 61 -5.63 10.20 -25.60
C ILE A 61 -6.29 10.93 -24.42
N ILE A 62 -5.53 11.18 -23.34
CA ILE A 62 -6.04 11.93 -22.18
C ILE A 62 -6.42 13.35 -22.61
N ILE A 63 -5.60 14.03 -23.38
CA ILE A 63 -5.86 15.38 -23.90
C ILE A 63 -7.13 15.39 -24.79
N ASP A 64 -7.29 14.41 -25.69
CA ASP A 64 -8.48 14.28 -26.51
C ASP A 64 -9.76 14.06 -25.66
N ALA A 65 -9.65 13.19 -24.64
CA ALA A 65 -10.75 12.99 -23.69
C ALA A 65 -11.12 14.28 -22.95
N MET A 66 -10.13 15.07 -22.51
CA MET A 66 -10.36 16.37 -21.87
C MET A 66 -11.10 17.33 -22.80
N LYS A 67 -10.69 17.46 -24.06
CA LYS A 67 -11.36 18.31 -25.06
C LYS A 67 -12.84 17.93 -25.20
N LYS A 68 -13.11 16.65 -25.40
CA LYS A 68 -14.47 16.10 -25.56
C LYS A 68 -15.30 16.25 -24.27
N TYR A 69 -14.69 16.02 -23.13
CA TYR A 69 -15.32 16.20 -21.82
C TYR A 69 -15.79 17.65 -21.62
N TYR A 70 -14.90 18.64 -21.85
CA TYR A 70 -15.28 20.04 -21.72
C TYR A 70 -16.27 20.49 -22.78
N ALA A 71 -16.13 20.05 -24.03
CA ALA A 71 -17.08 20.35 -25.12
C ALA A 71 -18.48 19.81 -24.83
N SER A 72 -18.61 18.69 -24.14
CA SER A 72 -19.88 18.10 -23.71
C SER A 72 -20.50 18.78 -22.47
N GLY A 73 -19.81 19.77 -21.89
CA GLY A 73 -20.18 20.34 -20.59
C GLY A 73 -20.05 19.38 -19.43
N GLY A 74 -19.09 18.44 -19.50
CA GLY A 74 -18.82 17.44 -18.47
C GLY A 74 -19.74 16.23 -18.47
N LYS A 75 -20.50 16.02 -19.54
CA LYS A 75 -21.52 14.95 -19.62
C LYS A 75 -20.99 13.67 -20.28
N ASP A 76 -19.98 13.79 -21.14
CA ASP A 76 -19.43 12.67 -21.91
C ASP A 76 -17.90 12.63 -21.82
N TYR A 77 -17.29 11.52 -22.24
CA TYR A 77 -15.83 11.28 -22.16
C TYR A 77 -15.22 11.45 -20.78
N ASN A 78 -15.99 11.21 -19.73
CA ASN A 78 -15.45 11.17 -18.36
C ASN A 78 -14.67 9.87 -18.11
N ILE A 79 -13.35 9.93 -18.32
CA ILE A 79 -12.43 8.82 -18.06
C ILE A 79 -11.85 8.82 -16.64
N TRP A 80 -12.25 9.75 -15.79
CA TRP A 80 -11.74 9.93 -14.44
C TRP A 80 -12.73 9.51 -13.37
N SER A 81 -12.24 9.03 -12.23
CA SER A 81 -13.01 8.91 -10.99
C SER A 81 -13.29 10.29 -10.40
N TYR A 82 -12.31 11.18 -10.49
CA TYR A 82 -12.39 12.59 -10.11
C TYR A 82 -12.22 13.46 -11.37
N PRO A 83 -13.33 13.83 -12.03
CA PRO A 83 -13.29 14.50 -13.31
C PRO A 83 -12.53 15.82 -13.29
N PRO A 84 -11.93 16.24 -14.42
CA PRO A 84 -11.30 17.54 -14.54
C PRO A 84 -12.30 18.67 -14.27
N ASN A 85 -11.81 19.74 -13.69
CA ASN A 85 -12.57 20.95 -13.41
C ASN A 85 -11.84 22.19 -13.95
N LYS A 86 -12.23 23.40 -13.51
CA LYS A 86 -11.59 24.64 -13.97
C LYS A 86 -10.16 24.87 -13.48
N GLN A 87 -9.69 24.08 -12.51
CA GLN A 87 -8.38 24.27 -11.88
C GLN A 87 -7.44 23.09 -12.11
N TYR A 88 -7.96 21.85 -12.10
CA TYR A 88 -7.14 20.64 -12.10
C TYR A 88 -7.65 19.56 -13.05
N VAL A 89 -6.71 18.86 -13.66
CA VAL A 89 -6.87 17.50 -14.13
C VAL A 89 -6.02 16.58 -13.26
N ASN A 90 -6.60 15.48 -12.77
CA ASN A 90 -5.90 14.51 -11.94
C ASN A 90 -5.21 13.47 -12.81
N PHE A 91 -3.97 13.11 -12.43
CA PHE A 91 -3.22 12.03 -13.03
C PHE A 91 -2.44 11.25 -11.96
N GLY A 92 -2.53 9.93 -12.00
CA GLY A 92 -1.77 9.02 -11.16
C GLY A 92 -1.82 7.60 -11.70
N GLN A 93 -0.75 6.84 -11.45
CA GLN A 93 -0.67 5.44 -11.85
C GLN A 93 -1.71 4.60 -11.11
N CYS A 94 -2.23 3.57 -11.78
CA CYS A 94 -3.07 2.55 -11.13
C CYS A 94 -2.28 1.71 -10.13
N ASP A 95 -2.99 0.94 -9.29
CA ASP A 95 -2.36 -0.07 -8.45
C ASP A 95 -1.81 -1.19 -9.33
N GLY A 96 -0.51 -1.21 -9.46
CA GLY A 96 0.26 -2.09 -10.31
C GLY A 96 1.51 -1.37 -10.79
N GLU A 97 2.55 -2.11 -11.06
CA GLU A 97 3.80 -1.57 -11.57
C GLU A 97 4.39 -2.48 -12.63
N VAL A 98 4.80 -1.91 -13.75
CA VAL A 98 5.57 -2.65 -14.74
C VAL A 98 6.89 -3.04 -14.10
N PRO A 99 7.29 -4.33 -14.07
CA PRO A 99 8.59 -4.72 -13.54
C PRO A 99 9.72 -3.95 -14.22
N ASP A 100 10.70 -3.52 -13.44
CA ASP A 100 11.83 -2.71 -13.96
C ASP A 100 12.55 -3.39 -15.13
N MET A 101 12.68 -4.72 -15.09
CA MET A 101 13.32 -5.47 -16.17
C MET A 101 12.50 -5.48 -17.46
N ASP A 102 11.17 -5.52 -17.38
CA ASP A 102 10.31 -5.42 -18.56
C ASP A 102 10.34 -4.00 -19.12
N MET A 103 10.36 -3.01 -18.24
CA MET A 103 10.49 -1.61 -18.61
C MET A 103 11.85 -1.33 -19.26
N LEU A 104 12.95 -1.86 -18.72
CA LEU A 104 14.29 -1.72 -19.27
C LEU A 104 14.41 -2.26 -20.71
N ARG A 105 13.69 -3.36 -21.01
CA ARG A 105 13.69 -3.98 -22.35
C ARG A 105 12.85 -3.22 -23.36
N ASN A 106 12.00 -2.29 -22.93
CA ASN A 106 11.15 -1.52 -23.82
C ASN A 106 11.99 -0.72 -24.82
N PRO A 107 11.72 -0.80 -26.15
CA PRO A 107 12.52 -0.14 -27.17
C PRO A 107 12.65 1.38 -27.01
N THR A 108 11.60 2.06 -26.52
CA THR A 108 11.65 3.50 -26.25
C THR A 108 12.58 3.81 -25.08
N VAL A 109 12.53 3.00 -24.03
CA VAL A 109 13.41 3.16 -22.85
C VAL A 109 14.86 2.97 -23.24
N GLN A 110 15.18 1.94 -24.03
CA GLN A 110 16.54 1.69 -24.52
C GLN A 110 17.04 2.80 -25.43
N LYS A 111 16.24 3.17 -26.44
CA LYS A 111 16.57 4.24 -27.39
C LYS A 111 16.88 5.57 -26.71
N LEU A 112 16.09 5.93 -25.73
CA LEU A 112 16.20 7.21 -25.01
C LEU A 112 17.06 7.12 -23.75
N LYS A 113 17.52 5.92 -23.38
CA LYS A 113 18.32 5.66 -22.17
C LYS A 113 17.64 6.22 -20.93
N LEU A 114 16.35 5.87 -20.73
CA LEU A 114 15.54 6.39 -19.63
C LEU A 114 15.83 5.68 -18.31
N ILE A 115 16.38 4.47 -18.35
CA ILE A 115 16.71 3.66 -17.18
C ILE A 115 18.17 3.20 -17.30
N SER A 116 18.92 3.32 -16.21
CA SER A 116 20.26 2.77 -16.06
C SER A 116 20.26 1.61 -15.05
N GLN A 117 21.32 0.79 -15.07
CA GLN A 117 21.49 -0.24 -14.03
C GLN A 117 21.58 0.37 -12.63
N ALA A 118 22.24 1.54 -12.50
CA ALA A 118 22.32 2.25 -11.22
C ALA A 118 20.94 2.69 -10.70
N ASP A 119 20.02 3.07 -11.58
CA ASP A 119 18.65 3.40 -11.20
C ASP A 119 17.91 2.16 -10.68
N ILE A 120 18.10 0.99 -11.31
CA ILE A 120 17.53 -0.29 -10.87
C ILE A 120 18.07 -0.67 -9.48
N ASP A 121 19.40 -0.65 -9.35
CA ASP A 121 20.07 -1.01 -8.09
C ASP A 121 19.66 -0.11 -6.91
N SER A 122 19.30 1.14 -7.22
CA SER A 122 18.82 2.13 -6.24
C SER A 122 17.31 2.10 -6.01
N GLY A 123 16.55 1.27 -6.75
CA GLY A 123 15.10 1.19 -6.64
C GLY A 123 14.35 2.43 -7.14
N VAL A 124 14.94 3.14 -8.13
CA VAL A 124 14.37 4.38 -8.71
C VAL A 124 14.28 4.31 -10.24
N ALA A 125 14.24 3.11 -10.78
CA ALA A 125 14.41 2.82 -12.20
C ALA A 125 13.48 3.64 -13.12
N GLN A 126 12.24 3.81 -12.75
CA GLN A 126 11.23 4.38 -13.65
C GLN A 126 11.08 5.90 -13.57
N ARG A 127 11.80 6.58 -12.67
CA ARG A 127 11.64 8.03 -12.43
C ARG A 127 11.76 8.89 -13.70
N ASN A 128 12.66 8.55 -14.62
CA ASN A 128 12.81 9.32 -15.87
C ASN A 128 11.78 8.95 -16.93
N VAL A 129 11.20 7.76 -16.89
CA VAL A 129 10.03 7.38 -17.70
C VAL A 129 8.84 8.26 -17.31
N TYR A 130 8.57 8.36 -16.01
CA TYR A 130 7.53 9.26 -15.47
C TYR A 130 7.82 10.72 -15.79
N GLY A 131 9.07 11.16 -15.63
CA GLY A 131 9.48 12.53 -15.92
C GLY A 131 9.21 12.94 -17.35
N ARG A 132 9.58 12.07 -18.31
CA ARG A 132 9.30 12.29 -19.74
C ARG A 132 7.81 12.38 -20.03
N PHE A 133 7.02 11.45 -19.50
CA PHE A 133 5.57 11.46 -19.70
C PHE A 133 4.92 12.70 -19.09
N LEU A 134 5.25 13.03 -17.85
CA LEU A 134 4.71 14.19 -17.14
C LEU A 134 5.08 15.50 -17.81
N GLN A 135 6.34 15.65 -18.25
CA GLN A 135 6.75 16.84 -18.99
C GLN A 135 5.87 17.03 -20.22
N TYR A 136 5.73 16.00 -21.05
CA TYR A 136 4.92 16.07 -22.25
C TYR A 136 3.45 16.36 -21.94
N PHE A 137 2.84 15.58 -21.05
CA PHE A 137 1.44 15.72 -20.68
C PHE A 137 1.13 17.10 -20.08
N ALA A 138 1.89 17.53 -19.09
CA ALA A 138 1.65 18.80 -18.43
C ALA A 138 1.94 20.02 -19.35
N THR A 139 2.90 19.91 -20.26
CA THR A 139 3.14 20.94 -21.29
C THR A 139 1.90 21.06 -22.20
N ARG A 140 1.38 19.93 -22.72
CA ARG A 140 0.17 19.91 -23.53
C ARG A 140 -1.04 20.47 -22.78
N VAL A 141 -1.21 20.12 -21.50
CA VAL A 141 -2.27 20.70 -20.67
C VAL A 141 -2.13 22.22 -20.58
N LYS A 142 -0.92 22.73 -20.35
CA LYS A 142 -0.65 24.16 -20.23
C LYS A 142 -0.99 24.92 -21.54
N GLU A 143 -0.63 24.34 -22.67
CA GLU A 143 -0.85 24.92 -24.00
C GLU A 143 -2.32 24.91 -24.43
N GLU A 144 -2.99 23.79 -24.23
CA GLU A 144 -4.34 23.58 -24.75
C GLU A 144 -5.46 24.01 -23.78
N PHE A 145 -5.14 24.09 -22.48
CA PHE A 145 -6.06 24.49 -21.41
C PHE A 145 -5.42 25.54 -20.50
N PRO A 146 -5.23 26.77 -20.98
CA PRO A 146 -4.54 27.82 -20.22
C PRO A 146 -5.14 28.01 -18.81
N GLY A 147 -4.27 28.00 -17.81
CA GLY A 147 -4.66 28.10 -16.39
C GLY A 147 -4.99 26.78 -15.70
N LEU A 148 -5.11 25.68 -16.45
CA LEU A 148 -5.33 24.36 -15.86
C LEU A 148 -4.00 23.76 -15.35
N ARG A 149 -4.07 23.11 -14.19
CA ARG A 149 -2.92 22.46 -13.56
C ARG A 149 -3.10 20.94 -13.54
N VAL A 150 -2.00 20.22 -13.56
CA VAL A 150 -1.97 18.77 -13.42
C VAL A 150 -1.76 18.43 -11.95
N ALA A 151 -2.75 17.84 -11.31
CA ALA A 151 -2.62 17.28 -9.98
C ALA A 151 -2.07 15.85 -10.12
N PHE A 152 -0.80 15.67 -9.78
CA PHE A 152 -0.09 14.41 -9.92
C PHE A 152 0.14 13.73 -8.59
N MET A 153 -0.01 12.40 -8.58
CA MET A 153 0.32 11.54 -7.43
C MET A 153 1.60 10.76 -7.70
N PRO A 154 2.77 11.22 -7.19
CA PRO A 154 3.96 10.38 -7.14
C PRO A 154 3.72 9.11 -6.34
N TYR A 155 3.81 7.96 -7.04
CA TYR A 155 3.47 6.65 -6.49
C TYR A 155 4.23 5.56 -7.25
N GLN A 156 4.58 4.46 -6.61
CA GLN A 156 5.31 3.34 -7.21
C GLN A 156 6.56 3.79 -7.99
N GLY A 157 6.74 3.41 -9.25
CA GLY A 157 7.87 3.81 -10.08
C GLY A 157 8.06 5.32 -10.26
N GLY A 158 7.00 6.11 -10.01
CA GLY A 158 7.02 7.57 -10.00
C GLY A 158 7.25 8.19 -8.62
N THR A 159 7.57 7.40 -7.60
CA THR A 159 7.77 7.92 -6.22
C THR A 159 8.88 8.94 -6.14
N TYR A 160 9.97 8.76 -6.86
CA TYR A 160 11.09 9.71 -6.93
C TYR A 160 11.00 10.61 -8.16
N ALA A 161 11.46 11.85 -8.01
CA ALA A 161 11.44 12.82 -9.10
C ALA A 161 12.41 12.46 -10.24
N PRO A 162 12.13 12.89 -11.49
CA PRO A 162 13.06 12.73 -12.59
C PRO A 162 14.35 13.52 -12.32
N THR A 163 15.49 12.93 -12.63
CA THR A 163 16.80 13.58 -12.49
C THR A 163 17.44 13.95 -13.82
N ASP A 164 16.96 13.41 -14.93
CA ASP A 164 17.47 13.72 -16.26
C ASP A 164 17.01 15.14 -16.67
N PRO A 165 17.95 16.08 -16.90
CA PRO A 165 17.63 17.46 -17.22
C PRO A 165 16.83 17.64 -18.52
N ARG A 166 16.80 16.61 -19.38
CA ARG A 166 15.95 16.61 -20.59
C ARG A 166 14.46 16.64 -20.25
N TRP A 167 14.08 16.15 -19.05
CA TRP A 167 12.69 16.02 -18.61
C TRP A 167 12.34 17.06 -17.55
N LYS A 168 12.72 18.31 -17.78
CA LYS A 168 12.38 19.42 -16.89
C LYS A 168 10.85 19.59 -16.84
N LEU A 169 10.29 19.52 -15.64
CA LEU A 169 8.86 19.63 -15.42
C LEU A 169 8.38 21.08 -15.60
N PRO A 170 7.21 21.31 -16.23
CA PRO A 170 6.59 22.62 -16.30
C PRO A 170 6.00 23.04 -14.95
N ASP A 171 5.70 24.33 -14.81
CA ASP A 171 5.27 24.96 -13.56
C ASP A 171 3.79 24.70 -13.19
N ASN A 172 3.04 24.03 -14.05
CA ASN A 172 1.62 23.72 -13.83
C ASN A 172 1.37 22.33 -13.22
N ILE A 173 2.37 21.73 -12.55
CA ILE A 173 2.20 20.47 -11.81
C ILE A 173 2.08 20.75 -10.33
N ASP A 174 1.07 20.21 -9.67
CA ASP A 174 0.89 20.18 -8.23
C ASP A 174 0.93 18.72 -7.74
N LEU A 175 1.48 18.50 -6.56
CA LEU A 175 1.85 17.17 -6.10
C LEU A 175 1.08 16.73 -4.87
N ARG A 176 0.61 15.47 -4.90
CA ARG A 176 0.27 14.70 -3.71
C ARG A 176 1.21 13.51 -3.62
N VAL A 177 2.28 13.63 -2.82
CA VAL A 177 3.26 12.56 -2.69
C VAL A 177 2.71 11.44 -1.81
N CYS A 178 2.68 10.23 -2.37
CA CYS A 178 2.31 9.04 -1.62
C CYS A 178 3.53 8.49 -0.90
N THR A 179 3.55 8.62 0.43
CA THR A 179 4.64 8.12 1.26
C THR A 179 4.18 6.89 2.03
N HIS A 180 4.64 5.72 1.64
CA HIS A 180 4.32 4.47 2.34
C HIS A 180 4.86 4.41 3.78
N ILE A 181 5.80 5.27 4.11
CA ILE A 181 6.60 5.19 5.34
C ILE A 181 6.12 6.18 6.41
N PHE A 182 5.60 7.34 6.01
CA PHE A 182 5.06 8.33 6.93
C PHE A 182 3.54 8.16 7.12
N PRO A 183 3.03 8.23 8.34
CA PRO A 183 3.65 8.50 9.62
C PRO A 183 4.17 7.25 10.37
N ARG A 184 4.37 6.13 9.70
CA ARG A 184 4.67 4.86 10.35
C ARG A 184 5.99 4.82 11.10
N ALA A 185 6.99 5.58 10.66
CA ALA A 185 8.33 5.54 11.24
C ALA A 185 9.02 6.90 11.31
N PRO A 186 8.40 7.93 11.95
CA PRO A 186 8.99 9.27 12.01
C PRO A 186 10.25 9.35 12.90
N ARG A 187 10.59 8.27 13.59
CA ARG A 187 11.77 8.17 14.46
C ARG A 187 12.86 7.24 13.91
N ASN A 188 12.64 6.65 12.74
CA ASN A 188 13.66 5.82 12.09
C ASN A 188 14.50 6.68 11.15
N PRO A 189 15.82 6.88 11.41
CA PRO A 189 16.66 7.78 10.62
C PRO A 189 16.76 7.38 9.15
N LYS A 190 16.83 6.09 8.83
CA LYS A 190 16.93 5.61 7.45
C LYS A 190 15.63 5.85 6.68
N LYS A 191 14.48 5.60 7.32
CA LYS A 191 13.17 5.82 6.70
C LYS A 191 12.87 7.30 6.55
N ILE A 192 13.27 8.13 7.52
CA ILE A 192 13.23 9.58 7.41
C ILE A 192 14.07 10.03 6.22
N ALA A 193 15.32 9.57 6.11
CA ALA A 193 16.21 9.97 5.02
C ALA A 193 15.63 9.63 3.64
N LYS A 194 15.10 8.42 3.44
CA LYS A 194 14.44 8.03 2.18
C LYS A 194 13.23 8.93 1.85
N THR A 195 12.39 9.21 2.85
CA THR A 195 11.23 10.09 2.65
C THR A 195 11.67 11.51 2.33
N MET A 196 12.63 12.04 3.07
CA MET A 196 13.16 13.39 2.84
C MET A 196 13.84 13.50 1.48
N GLN A 197 14.56 12.48 1.03
CA GLN A 197 15.12 12.44 -0.31
C GLN A 197 13.98 12.57 -1.35
N CYS A 198 12.96 11.74 -1.27
CA CYS A 198 11.81 11.77 -2.18
C CYS A 198 11.17 13.18 -2.21
N LEU A 199 10.87 13.75 -1.04
CA LEU A 199 10.22 15.05 -0.94
C LEU A 199 11.13 16.19 -1.45
N THR A 200 12.44 16.12 -1.18
CA THR A 200 13.41 17.12 -1.64
C THR A 200 13.55 17.08 -3.16
N GLU A 201 13.70 15.90 -3.74
CA GLU A 201 13.79 15.75 -5.19
C GLU A 201 12.55 16.33 -5.90
N TRP A 202 11.35 16.05 -5.40
CA TRP A 202 10.13 16.61 -5.98
C TRP A 202 9.99 18.13 -5.75
N TYR A 203 10.38 18.63 -4.57
CA TYR A 203 10.42 20.06 -4.30
C TYR A 203 11.32 20.79 -5.32
N GLU A 204 12.52 20.29 -5.57
CA GLU A 204 13.48 20.83 -6.52
C GLU A 204 12.98 20.72 -7.97
N ALA A 205 12.49 19.53 -8.36
CA ALA A 205 11.97 19.28 -9.70
C ALA A 205 10.79 20.17 -10.09
N THR A 206 10.00 20.63 -9.11
CA THR A 206 8.88 21.55 -9.34
C THR A 206 9.24 23.03 -9.16
N GLY A 207 10.53 23.35 -9.13
CA GLY A 207 11.02 24.73 -9.04
C GLY A 207 10.96 25.31 -7.63
N ASN A 208 11.30 24.51 -6.64
CA ASN A 208 11.33 24.83 -5.21
C ASN A 208 9.94 25.24 -4.66
N ARG A 209 8.90 24.63 -5.20
CA ARG A 209 7.55 24.80 -4.68
C ARG A 209 7.25 23.76 -3.60
N PRO A 210 6.65 24.17 -2.48
CA PRO A 210 6.21 23.24 -1.46
C PRO A 210 5.26 22.20 -2.04
N ILE A 211 5.38 20.95 -1.54
CA ILE A 211 4.50 19.85 -1.92
C ILE A 211 3.10 20.16 -1.39
N ASP A 212 2.10 20.10 -2.27
CA ASP A 212 0.73 20.53 -1.96
C ASP A 212 0.04 19.59 -0.99
N SER A 213 0.35 18.28 -1.08
CA SER A 213 -0.30 17.27 -0.25
C SER A 213 0.61 16.08 -0.02
N LEU A 214 0.45 15.44 1.14
CA LEU A 214 0.98 14.11 1.41
C LEU A 214 -0.18 13.12 1.52
N TRP A 215 0.03 11.93 0.96
CA TRP A 215 -0.84 10.79 1.19
C TRP A 215 -0.26 9.96 2.31
N PHE A 216 -0.89 9.98 3.46
CA PHE A 216 -0.51 9.14 4.58
C PHE A 216 -1.38 7.89 4.65
N TYR A 217 -0.78 6.74 4.60
CA TYR A 217 -1.46 5.52 4.99
C TYR A 217 -1.56 5.45 6.51
N HIS A 218 -2.77 5.58 7.02
CA HIS A 218 -3.07 5.37 8.44
C HIS A 218 -2.85 3.92 8.86
N ILE A 219 -3.01 3.03 7.94
CA ILE A 219 -3.04 1.60 8.18
C ILE A 219 -1.83 0.97 7.52
N PRO A 220 -1.07 0.10 8.22
CA PRO A 220 -0.21 -0.83 7.53
C PRO A 220 -1.10 -1.60 6.55
N ALA A 221 -0.93 -1.35 5.26
CA ALA A 221 -1.59 -2.12 4.23
C ALA A 221 -1.28 -3.59 4.48
N GLU A 222 -2.25 -4.45 4.18
CA GLU A 222 -2.13 -5.89 4.07
C GLU A 222 -1.63 -6.64 5.32
N GLY A 223 -2.55 -7.29 6.01
CA GLY A 223 -2.25 -8.27 7.06
C GLY A 223 -1.71 -7.73 8.38
N GLY A 224 -1.64 -6.41 8.53
CA GLY A 224 -1.12 -5.76 9.73
C GLY A 224 -1.93 -6.09 10.97
N SER A 225 -1.23 -6.42 12.08
CA SER A 225 -1.88 -6.61 13.37
C SER A 225 -2.70 -5.37 13.73
N PRO A 226 -3.95 -5.52 14.18
CA PRO A 226 -4.74 -4.39 14.69
C PRO A 226 -4.01 -3.59 15.75
N PHE A 227 -3.05 -4.19 16.46
CA PHE A 227 -2.22 -3.51 17.44
C PHE A 227 -1.35 -2.41 16.84
N LEU A 228 -0.89 -2.54 15.59
CA LEU A 228 -0.07 -1.55 14.92
C LEU A 228 -0.91 -0.39 14.37
N ARG A 229 -2.11 -0.67 13.88
CA ARG A 229 -2.96 0.30 13.18
C ARG A 229 -3.28 1.54 14.00
N ALA A 230 -3.52 1.33 15.29
CA ALA A 230 -4.05 2.37 16.16
C ALA A 230 -3.01 3.39 16.68
N ILE A 231 -1.73 3.21 16.39
CA ILE A 231 -0.66 4.06 16.98
C ILE A 231 -0.14 5.09 15.98
N ALA A 232 -0.07 4.74 14.70
CA ALA A 232 0.57 5.59 13.67
C ALA A 232 0.03 7.03 13.62
N ALA A 233 -1.28 7.23 13.82
CA ALA A 233 -1.89 8.56 13.79
C ALA A 233 -1.39 9.52 14.90
N GLN A 234 -0.84 8.99 15.99
CA GLN A 234 -0.26 9.81 17.05
C GLN A 234 1.06 10.48 16.64
N PHE A 235 1.72 9.95 15.60
CA PHE A 235 2.98 10.46 15.09
C PHE A 235 2.83 11.39 13.87
N VAL A 236 1.61 11.73 13.48
CA VAL A 236 1.36 12.60 12.33
C VAL A 236 1.99 13.98 12.52
N GLY A 237 1.90 14.57 13.71
CA GLY A 237 2.53 15.85 14.01
C GLY A 237 4.06 15.82 13.86
N GLU A 238 4.71 14.79 14.42
CA GLU A 238 6.16 14.60 14.25
C GLU A 238 6.54 14.46 12.78
N SER A 239 5.74 13.73 12.00
CA SER A 239 5.97 13.54 10.56
C SER A 239 5.85 14.85 9.79
N ILE A 240 4.85 15.67 10.09
CA ILE A 240 4.67 17.00 9.47
C ILE A 240 5.86 17.91 9.82
N ASN A 241 6.28 17.93 11.09
CA ASN A 241 7.40 18.75 11.54
C ASN A 241 8.72 18.35 10.88
N VAL A 242 8.94 17.05 10.65
CA VAL A 242 10.12 16.57 9.91
C VAL A 242 10.12 17.07 8.47
N CYS A 243 8.97 17.14 7.80
CA CYS A 243 8.88 17.64 6.43
C CYS A 243 9.17 19.15 6.34
N GLY A 244 8.90 19.93 7.39
CA GLY A 244 9.22 21.35 7.49
C GLY A 244 8.76 22.16 6.27
N LYS A 245 9.68 22.95 5.68
CA LYS A 245 9.42 23.82 4.52
C LYS A 245 9.10 23.08 3.20
N LEU A 246 9.37 21.78 3.12
CA LEU A 246 9.08 21.01 1.91
C LEU A 246 7.58 20.77 1.73
N LEU A 247 6.81 20.90 2.80
CA LEU A 247 5.38 20.68 2.80
C LEU A 247 4.61 22.00 2.78
N GLY A 248 3.70 22.16 1.82
CA GLY A 248 2.70 23.22 1.82
C GLY A 248 1.64 23.00 2.91
N ARG A 249 1.01 24.10 3.36
CA ARG A 249 0.09 24.06 4.51
C ARG A 249 -1.25 23.39 4.26
N THR A 250 -1.51 22.82 3.08
CA THR A 250 -2.90 22.79 2.67
C THR A 250 -3.59 21.43 2.65
N ASN A 251 -2.93 20.32 2.39
CA ASN A 251 -3.71 19.10 2.22
C ASN A 251 -2.93 17.84 2.56
N ILE A 252 -3.11 17.36 3.76
CA ILE A 252 -2.68 16.01 4.07
C ILE A 252 -3.87 15.08 3.85
N PHE A 253 -3.73 14.14 2.94
CA PHE A 253 -4.71 13.09 2.74
C PHE A 253 -4.38 11.94 3.68
N PHE A 254 -5.36 11.55 4.45
CA PHE A 254 -5.26 10.47 5.40
C PHE A 254 -6.11 9.31 4.90
N ASP A 255 -5.46 8.29 4.38
CA ASP A 255 -6.16 7.14 3.87
C ASP A 255 -6.57 6.22 5.01
N GLN A 256 -7.87 6.16 5.24
CA GLN A 256 -8.50 5.34 6.27
C GLN A 256 -9.22 4.18 5.62
N TYR A 257 -8.58 3.02 5.58
CA TYR A 257 -9.23 1.79 5.18
C TYR A 257 -10.16 1.26 6.28
N GLY A 258 -11.46 1.26 5.99
CA GLY A 258 -12.50 0.76 6.90
C GLY A 258 -13.07 1.84 7.81
N GLY A 259 -14.35 1.71 8.14
CA GLY A 259 -15.11 2.68 8.93
C GLY A 259 -14.52 2.95 10.32
N LEU A 260 -15.06 3.97 10.97
CA LEU A 260 -14.71 4.33 12.36
C LEU A 260 -14.63 3.09 13.24
N ASN A 261 -13.44 2.79 13.72
CA ASN A 261 -13.21 1.69 14.64
C ASN A 261 -12.99 2.25 16.05
N TRP A 262 -13.93 1.98 16.93
CA TRP A 262 -13.88 2.45 18.32
C TRP A 262 -12.65 1.98 19.10
N SER A 263 -11.92 1.01 18.61
CA SER A 263 -10.67 0.56 19.25
C SER A 263 -9.51 1.56 19.15
N TYR A 264 -9.58 2.51 18.23
CA TYR A 264 -8.51 3.49 18.02
C TYR A 264 -8.98 4.92 17.69
N TYR A 265 -10.24 5.25 18.02
CA TYR A 265 -10.81 6.60 17.80
C TYR A 265 -9.95 7.74 18.37
N TYR A 266 -9.25 7.48 19.48
CA TYR A 266 -8.34 8.45 20.08
C TYR A 266 -7.12 8.77 19.20
N SER A 267 -6.60 7.79 18.48
CA SER A 267 -5.51 8.00 17.53
C SER A 267 -5.95 8.85 16.35
N GLU A 268 -7.16 8.61 15.83
CA GLU A 268 -7.75 9.45 14.78
C GLU A 268 -7.97 10.88 15.26
N TYR A 269 -8.44 11.05 16.50
CA TYR A 269 -8.54 12.35 17.11
C TYR A 269 -7.19 13.07 17.16
N CYS A 270 -6.13 12.37 17.60
CA CYS A 270 -4.78 12.93 17.64
C CYS A 270 -4.27 13.32 16.24
N GLY A 271 -4.48 12.47 15.25
CA GLY A 271 -4.12 12.75 13.86
C GLY A 271 -4.83 14.00 13.33
N ALA A 272 -6.14 14.08 13.54
CA ALA A 272 -6.93 15.23 13.12
C ALA A 272 -6.47 16.54 13.79
N LYS A 273 -6.10 16.50 15.07
CA LYS A 273 -5.55 17.66 15.80
C LYS A 273 -4.16 18.05 15.29
N ALA A 274 -3.31 17.05 15.00
CA ALA A 274 -1.96 17.28 14.48
C ALA A 274 -1.96 17.89 13.07
N PHE A 275 -2.96 17.57 12.24
CA PHE A 275 -3.15 18.24 10.95
C PHE A 275 -3.44 19.73 11.09
N TRP A 276 -4.15 20.08 12.14
CA TRP A 276 -4.44 21.49 12.43
C TRP A 276 -3.25 22.19 13.10
N ASN A 277 -2.60 21.53 14.02
CA ASN A 277 -1.43 21.98 14.74
C ASN A 277 -0.41 20.85 14.90
N PRO A 278 0.67 20.81 14.09
CA PRO A 278 1.70 19.78 14.18
C PRO A 278 2.36 19.65 15.56
N ASP A 279 2.35 20.73 16.36
CA ASP A 279 2.89 20.73 17.72
C ASP A 279 1.90 20.23 18.77
N PHE A 280 0.74 19.71 18.33
CA PHE A 280 -0.25 19.12 19.24
C PHE A 280 0.35 17.95 20.03
N ASN A 281 0.28 18.04 21.35
CA ASN A 281 0.79 16.98 22.23
C ASN A 281 -0.19 15.81 22.29
N ALA A 282 -0.02 14.88 21.36
CA ALA A 282 -0.86 13.69 21.24
C ALA A 282 -0.80 12.79 22.48
N ASP A 283 0.38 12.69 23.11
CA ASP A 283 0.56 11.83 24.29
C ASP A 283 -0.19 12.37 25.49
N ALA A 284 -0.11 13.68 25.76
CA ALA A 284 -0.88 14.31 26.83
C ALA A 284 -2.38 14.16 26.61
N ALA A 285 -2.86 14.41 25.40
CA ALA A 285 -4.28 14.28 25.07
C ALA A 285 -4.82 12.86 25.23
N VAL A 286 -4.03 11.86 24.84
CA VAL A 286 -4.39 10.44 25.04
C VAL A 286 -4.36 10.09 26.53
N ASP A 287 -3.38 10.57 27.27
CA ASP A 287 -3.26 10.31 28.70
C ASP A 287 -4.42 10.91 29.51
N GLU A 288 -4.86 12.12 29.18
CA GLU A 288 -5.99 12.79 29.82
C GLU A 288 -7.35 12.17 29.48
N HIS A 289 -7.43 11.48 28.35
CA HIS A 289 -8.68 10.94 27.82
C HIS A 289 -9.27 9.77 28.65
N TRP A 290 -8.43 8.88 29.19
CA TRP A 290 -8.89 7.60 29.73
C TRP A 290 -9.82 7.73 30.93
N ASP A 291 -9.50 8.57 31.91
CA ASP A 291 -10.25 8.70 33.14
C ASP A 291 -11.68 9.25 32.90
N PRO A 292 -11.89 10.31 32.10
CA PRO A 292 -13.22 10.82 31.79
C PRO A 292 -14.11 9.87 30.99
N PHE A 293 -13.48 8.95 30.21
CA PHE A 293 -14.22 8.05 29.32
C PHE A 293 -14.61 6.73 29.99
N TYR A 294 -13.78 6.22 30.92
CA TYR A 294 -13.92 4.89 31.47
C TYR A 294 -13.94 4.83 33.01
N GLY A 295 -13.81 5.96 33.66
CA GLY A 295 -13.63 6.04 35.11
C GLY A 295 -12.15 5.89 35.51
N LYS A 296 -11.80 6.37 36.70
CA LYS A 296 -10.42 6.51 37.16
C LYS A 296 -9.66 5.20 37.21
N GLU A 297 -10.25 4.17 37.80
CA GLU A 297 -9.60 2.86 37.97
C GLU A 297 -9.45 2.12 36.63
N ALA A 298 -10.53 2.05 35.86
CA ALA A 298 -10.50 1.44 34.52
C ALA A 298 -9.59 2.24 33.56
N GLY A 299 -9.67 3.57 33.61
CA GLY A 299 -8.82 4.49 32.83
C GLY A 299 -7.34 4.26 33.09
N ALA A 300 -6.93 4.04 34.35
CA ALA A 300 -5.55 3.76 34.68
C ALA A 300 -5.02 2.47 34.02
N GLU A 301 -5.83 1.42 33.96
CA GLU A 301 -5.44 0.17 33.30
C GLU A 301 -5.43 0.31 31.76
N LEU A 302 -6.38 1.06 31.19
CA LEU A 302 -6.39 1.35 29.75
C LEU A 302 -5.21 2.23 29.32
N LYS A 303 -4.78 3.15 30.19
CA LYS A 303 -3.56 3.93 29.99
C LYS A 303 -2.32 3.04 29.94
N LYS A 304 -2.20 2.03 30.81
CA LYS A 304 -1.14 1.02 30.77
C LYS A 304 -1.20 0.21 29.48
N PHE A 305 -2.38 -0.27 29.11
CA PHE A 305 -2.63 -0.99 27.85
C PHE A 305 -2.13 -0.18 26.65
N HIS A 306 -2.48 1.10 26.59
CA HIS A 306 -2.06 1.97 25.50
C HIS A 306 -0.53 2.16 25.47
N ARG A 307 0.10 2.43 26.60
CA ARG A 307 1.56 2.60 26.70
C ARG A 307 2.32 1.35 26.26
N LEU A 308 1.92 0.18 26.74
CA LEU A 308 2.52 -1.10 26.31
C LEU A 308 2.47 -1.28 24.79
N ARG A 309 1.35 -0.94 24.17
CA ARG A 309 1.20 -1.00 22.72
C ARG A 309 2.08 0.01 22.02
N LYS A 310 2.11 1.24 22.48
CA LYS A 310 2.92 2.31 21.93
C LYS A 310 4.41 1.98 21.99
N ASP A 311 4.88 1.53 23.16
CA ASP A 311 6.30 1.15 23.34
C ASP A 311 6.67 -0.03 22.45
N SER A 312 5.80 -1.03 22.34
CA SER A 312 6.01 -2.15 21.43
C SER A 312 6.03 -1.71 19.97
N TYR A 313 5.15 -0.79 19.57
CA TYR A 313 5.14 -0.23 18.22
C TYR A 313 6.45 0.50 17.90
N ILE A 314 6.92 1.35 18.82
CA ILE A 314 8.18 2.07 18.66
C ILE A 314 9.34 1.08 18.50
N ASN A 315 9.46 0.12 19.43
CA ASN A 315 10.58 -0.82 19.46
C ASN A 315 10.56 -1.80 18.28
N LEU A 316 9.39 -2.34 17.92
CA LEU A 316 9.29 -3.39 16.91
C LEU A 316 9.21 -2.84 15.48
N TYR A 317 8.64 -1.66 15.30
CA TYR A 317 8.31 -1.14 13.99
C TYR A 317 9.11 0.10 13.59
N MET A 318 9.25 1.07 14.49
CA MET A 318 9.95 2.31 14.17
C MET A 318 11.46 2.15 14.18
N MET A 319 11.99 1.40 15.14
CA MET A 319 13.45 1.28 15.35
C MET A 319 14.10 0.16 14.54
N ASN A 320 13.30 -0.79 14.04
CA ASN A 320 13.83 -1.87 13.21
C ASN A 320 13.88 -1.48 11.73
N ASP A 321 14.99 -1.85 11.07
CA ASP A 321 15.18 -1.67 9.63
C ASP A 321 14.37 -2.64 8.77
N ALA A 322 13.58 -3.52 9.39
CA ALA A 322 12.75 -4.47 8.68
C ALA A 322 11.77 -3.71 7.77
N GLU A 323 12.06 -3.68 6.49
CA GLU A 323 11.14 -3.23 5.43
C GLU A 323 9.93 -4.16 5.29
N THR A 324 9.82 -5.14 6.17
CA THR A 324 8.88 -6.22 6.03
C THR A 324 7.46 -5.77 6.35
N SER A 325 6.60 -5.92 5.37
CA SER A 325 5.16 -6.14 5.51
C SER A 325 4.81 -7.31 6.46
N ILE A 326 5.80 -8.10 6.88
CA ILE A 326 5.65 -9.17 7.84
C ILE A 326 5.46 -8.53 9.21
N ASN A 327 4.24 -8.62 9.68
CA ASN A 327 3.78 -8.29 11.01
C ASN A 327 4.74 -8.78 12.07
N PRO A 328 5.48 -7.92 12.77
CA PRO A 328 6.25 -8.38 13.92
C PRO A 328 5.24 -8.92 14.94
N LEU A 329 5.41 -10.19 15.29
CA LEU A 329 4.60 -10.79 16.34
C LEU A 329 4.94 -10.10 17.66
N TYR A 330 3.94 -9.57 18.34
CA TYR A 330 4.13 -9.10 19.70
C TYR A 330 4.63 -10.27 20.55
N PRO A 331 5.66 -10.08 21.40
CA PRO A 331 6.11 -11.13 22.29
C PRO A 331 4.96 -11.66 23.16
N PRO A 332 4.93 -12.98 23.46
CA PRO A 332 3.85 -13.57 24.29
C PRO A 332 3.61 -12.81 25.58
N GLN A 333 4.69 -12.40 26.25
CA GLN A 333 4.64 -11.66 27.50
C GLN A 333 3.94 -10.30 27.37
N VAL A 334 4.10 -9.61 26.24
CA VAL A 334 3.41 -8.35 25.96
C VAL A 334 1.91 -8.60 25.72
N ILE A 335 1.58 -9.67 25.00
CA ILE A 335 0.18 -10.07 24.79
C ILE A 335 -0.52 -10.40 26.10
N ASP A 336 0.16 -11.13 27.01
CA ASP A 336 -0.36 -11.45 28.33
C ASP A 336 -0.60 -10.19 29.17
N GLN A 337 0.31 -9.23 29.13
CA GLN A 337 0.16 -7.95 29.82
C GLN A 337 -0.99 -7.11 29.25
N LEU A 338 -1.14 -7.08 27.92
CA LEU A 338 -2.23 -6.36 27.26
C LEU A 338 -3.58 -6.96 27.64
N GLU A 339 -3.71 -8.28 27.65
CA GLU A 339 -4.94 -8.96 28.08
C GLU A 339 -5.24 -8.72 29.56
N ALA A 340 -4.22 -8.78 30.43
CA ALA A 340 -4.38 -8.50 31.86
C ALA A 340 -4.88 -7.06 32.10
N CYS A 341 -4.37 -6.07 31.37
CA CYS A 341 -4.87 -4.69 31.46
C CYS A 341 -6.34 -4.57 31.06
N LEU A 342 -6.76 -5.23 29.96
CA LEU A 342 -8.17 -5.22 29.52
C LEU A 342 -9.08 -5.89 30.53
N ASN A 343 -8.69 -7.04 31.07
CA ASN A 343 -9.47 -7.78 32.05
C ASN A 343 -9.61 -7.00 33.38
N LYS A 344 -8.54 -6.36 33.82
CA LYS A 344 -8.55 -5.53 35.00
C LYS A 344 -9.37 -4.26 34.81
N ALA A 345 -9.28 -3.59 33.66
CA ALA A 345 -10.15 -2.49 33.32
C ALA A 345 -11.63 -2.90 33.38
N ALA A 346 -11.96 -4.07 32.81
CA ALA A 346 -13.32 -4.61 32.82
C ALA A 346 -13.87 -4.80 34.24
N SER A 347 -13.04 -5.25 35.20
CA SER A 347 -13.46 -5.46 36.58
C SER A 347 -13.82 -4.18 37.34
N HIS A 348 -13.37 -3.04 36.89
CA HIS A 348 -13.66 -1.72 37.46
C HIS A 348 -14.88 -1.03 36.83
N ILE A 349 -15.43 -1.57 35.75
CA ILE A 349 -16.55 -0.95 35.01
C ILE A 349 -17.87 -1.51 35.50
N ARG A 350 -18.77 -0.63 35.92
CA ARG A 350 -20.11 -1.02 36.37
C ARG A 350 -21.01 -1.35 35.19
N PRO A 351 -21.68 -2.51 35.17
CA PRO A 351 -22.65 -2.87 34.13
C PRO A 351 -23.77 -1.81 34.01
N GLY A 352 -24.24 -1.61 32.76
CA GLY A 352 -25.36 -0.72 32.47
C GLY A 352 -24.98 0.76 32.31
N THR A 353 -23.77 1.15 32.65
CA THR A 353 -23.29 2.54 32.53
C THR A 353 -22.85 2.90 31.08
N VAL A 354 -22.65 4.20 30.86
CA VAL A 354 -22.11 4.68 29.56
C VAL A 354 -20.66 4.22 29.37
N GLU A 355 -19.89 4.14 30.46
CA GLU A 355 -18.52 3.62 30.47
C GLU A 355 -18.50 2.14 30.04
N ALA A 356 -19.46 1.34 30.47
CA ALA A 356 -19.59 -0.06 30.08
C ALA A 356 -19.85 -0.19 28.56
N LYS A 357 -20.71 0.65 28.00
CA LYS A 357 -20.99 0.67 26.55
C LYS A 357 -19.75 1.07 25.74
N ARG A 358 -19.04 2.11 26.17
CA ARG A 358 -17.80 2.57 25.55
C ARG A 358 -16.72 1.49 25.61
N PHE A 359 -16.55 0.87 26.79
CA PHE A 359 -15.57 -0.19 26.99
C PHE A 359 -15.85 -1.43 26.13
N ALA A 360 -17.11 -1.83 25.99
CA ALA A 360 -17.48 -2.94 25.11
C ALA A 360 -17.07 -2.67 23.65
N LEU A 361 -17.37 -1.47 23.14
CA LEU A 361 -16.98 -1.06 21.80
C LEU A 361 -15.45 -1.00 21.63
N PHE A 362 -14.75 -0.50 22.64
CA PHE A 362 -13.28 -0.39 22.62
C PHE A 362 -12.61 -1.77 22.72
N SER A 363 -13.04 -2.63 23.66
CA SER A 363 -12.32 -3.85 24.02
C SER A 363 -12.57 -5.02 23.08
N MET A 364 -13.71 -5.10 22.41
CA MET A 364 -14.06 -6.23 21.56
C MET A 364 -13.04 -6.49 20.44
N PRO A 365 -12.63 -5.51 19.64
CA PRO A 365 -11.63 -5.75 18.59
C PRO A 365 -10.25 -6.12 19.15
N TRP A 366 -9.94 -5.67 20.37
CA TRP A 366 -8.67 -6.01 21.02
C TRP A 366 -8.64 -7.45 21.52
N LYS A 367 -9.74 -7.97 22.03
CA LYS A 367 -9.86 -9.38 22.43
C LYS A 367 -9.67 -10.30 21.22
N ASP A 368 -10.30 -9.98 20.11
CA ASP A 368 -10.15 -10.72 18.86
C ASP A 368 -8.70 -10.67 18.35
N ALA A 369 -8.07 -9.49 18.43
CA ALA A 369 -6.68 -9.31 18.03
C ALA A 369 -5.71 -10.11 18.91
N ILE A 370 -5.92 -10.13 20.23
CA ILE A 370 -5.14 -10.93 21.19
C ILE A 370 -5.27 -12.41 20.86
N LEU A 371 -6.49 -12.90 20.65
CA LEU A 371 -6.75 -14.29 20.29
C LEU A 371 -6.07 -14.68 18.99
N SER A 372 -6.21 -13.83 17.97
CA SER A 372 -5.54 -14.03 16.67
C SER A 372 -4.02 -14.08 16.81
N GLN A 373 -3.45 -13.20 17.64
CA GLN A 373 -2.00 -13.16 17.86
C GLN A 373 -1.50 -14.42 18.60
N ARG A 374 -2.23 -14.89 19.60
CA ARG A 374 -1.93 -16.15 20.32
C ARG A 374 -2.00 -17.35 19.37
N ASN A 375 -3.00 -17.41 18.51
CA ASN A 375 -3.12 -18.46 17.51
C ASN A 375 -1.93 -18.46 16.55
N ARG A 376 -1.45 -17.29 16.12
CA ARG A 376 -0.23 -17.16 15.29
C ARG A 376 1.04 -17.58 16.03
N GLN A 377 1.14 -17.27 17.32
CA GLN A 377 2.29 -17.64 18.15
C GLN A 377 2.32 -19.13 18.46
N SER A 378 1.14 -19.76 18.65
CA SER A 378 1.02 -21.20 18.85
C SER A 378 1.22 -22.00 17.55
N TYR A 379 1.27 -21.32 16.41
CA TYR A 379 1.53 -21.97 15.12
C TYR A 379 2.99 -22.40 15.06
N ILE A 380 3.22 -23.65 15.41
CA ILE A 380 4.52 -24.31 15.24
C ILE A 380 4.68 -24.54 13.73
N ARG A 381 5.59 -23.79 13.10
CA ARG A 381 5.98 -24.09 11.72
C ARG A 381 6.49 -25.53 11.69
N PRO A 382 5.84 -26.47 10.98
CA PRO A 382 6.32 -27.82 10.91
C PRO A 382 7.71 -27.80 10.26
N ASN A 383 8.70 -28.35 10.94
CA ASN A 383 9.98 -28.64 10.31
C ASN A 383 9.77 -29.79 9.33
N TYR A 384 10.18 -29.60 8.11
CA TYR A 384 10.10 -30.60 7.07
C TYR A 384 11.50 -30.96 6.60
N ASN A 385 11.84 -32.25 6.70
CA ASN A 385 13.09 -32.76 6.16
C ASN A 385 12.93 -32.99 4.65
N VAL A 386 13.54 -32.10 3.88
CA VAL A 386 13.51 -32.21 2.41
C VAL A 386 14.47 -33.30 1.98
N TYR A 387 13.98 -34.24 1.16
CA TYR A 387 14.75 -35.38 0.67
C TYR A 387 15.84 -34.89 -0.29
N ARG A 388 17.09 -35.31 -0.06
CA ARG A 388 18.18 -35.14 -1.03
C ARG A 388 18.12 -36.23 -2.07
N LEU A 389 18.03 -35.84 -3.33
CA LEU A 389 18.06 -36.77 -4.45
C LEU A 389 19.38 -37.53 -4.50
N LEU A 390 19.30 -38.81 -4.74
CA LEU A 390 20.48 -39.65 -4.97
C LEU A 390 20.86 -39.58 -6.45
N SER A 391 22.08 -39.93 -6.79
CA SER A 391 22.55 -39.93 -8.21
C SER A 391 21.73 -40.79 -9.17
N ARG A 392 20.97 -41.73 -8.64
CA ARG A 392 20.03 -42.59 -9.40
C ARG A 392 18.65 -41.97 -9.60
N ASP A 393 18.30 -40.94 -8.84
CA ASP A 393 17.01 -40.30 -8.89
C ASP A 393 17.03 -39.25 -10.01
N LYS A 394 16.27 -39.46 -11.05
CA LYS A 394 16.11 -38.50 -12.14
C LYS A 394 14.77 -37.80 -11.99
N VAL A 395 14.77 -36.46 -12.12
CA VAL A 395 13.56 -35.66 -12.10
C VAL A 395 13.18 -35.31 -13.52
N GLU A 396 11.94 -35.61 -13.90
CA GLU A 396 11.35 -35.15 -15.16
C GLU A 396 10.31 -34.09 -14.87
N LEU A 397 10.51 -32.88 -15.39
CA LEU A 397 9.59 -31.75 -15.18
C LEU A 397 8.39 -31.86 -16.15
N ASP A 398 7.66 -32.97 -16.11
CA ASP A 398 6.54 -33.25 -17.01
C ASP A 398 5.15 -33.09 -16.34
N GLY A 399 5.14 -32.68 -15.08
CA GLY A 399 3.93 -32.47 -14.27
C GLY A 399 3.23 -33.74 -13.80
N LYS A 400 3.79 -34.94 -14.01
CA LYS A 400 3.12 -36.23 -13.69
C LYS A 400 3.49 -36.76 -12.31
N GLY A 401 4.71 -36.45 -11.81
CA GLY A 401 5.17 -36.93 -10.51
C GLY A 401 5.19 -38.45 -10.36
N ASN A 402 5.52 -39.16 -11.44
CA ASN A 402 5.51 -40.62 -11.50
C ASN A 402 6.85 -41.25 -11.09
N GLU A 403 7.87 -40.44 -10.80
CA GLU A 403 9.17 -40.91 -10.37
C GLU A 403 9.08 -41.63 -9.02
N ALA A 404 9.84 -42.73 -8.93
CA ALA A 404 9.75 -43.64 -7.78
C ALA A 404 10.05 -42.97 -6.43
N PHE A 405 10.93 -41.99 -6.39
CA PHE A 405 11.27 -41.28 -5.14
C PHE A 405 10.12 -40.46 -4.57
N TRP A 406 9.23 -39.87 -5.42
CA TRP A 406 8.04 -39.13 -4.94
C TRP A 406 7.10 -39.98 -4.10
N LYS A 407 7.00 -41.31 -4.42
CA LYS A 407 6.14 -42.22 -3.68
C LYS A 407 6.57 -42.45 -2.25
N ASN A 408 7.88 -42.29 -1.99
CA ASN A 408 8.47 -42.48 -0.68
C ASN A 408 8.52 -41.21 0.18
N LEU A 409 8.18 -40.06 -0.42
CA LEU A 409 8.21 -38.80 0.31
C LEU A 409 6.88 -38.55 1.03
N LYS A 410 7.00 -38.15 2.30
CA LYS A 410 5.84 -37.74 3.09
C LYS A 410 5.31 -36.41 2.57
N PRO A 411 4.02 -36.31 2.19
CA PRO A 411 3.46 -35.05 1.75
C PRO A 411 3.32 -34.07 2.91
N ILE A 412 3.57 -32.80 2.62
CA ILE A 412 3.25 -31.68 3.51
C ILE A 412 1.84 -31.25 3.17
N ALA A 413 0.90 -31.38 4.11
CA ALA A 413 -0.42 -30.81 3.97
C ALA A 413 -0.32 -29.27 4.01
N MET A 414 -0.81 -28.61 2.98
CA MET A 414 -0.88 -27.16 2.98
C MET A 414 -1.96 -26.71 3.95
N GLN A 415 -1.63 -25.71 4.76
CA GLN A 415 -2.53 -25.12 5.75
C GLN A 415 -2.92 -23.72 5.32
N ASP A 416 -4.05 -23.24 5.81
CA ASP A 416 -4.48 -21.87 5.59
C ASP A 416 -3.40 -20.88 6.08
N PRO A 417 -2.87 -20.01 5.19
CA PRO A 417 -1.83 -19.03 5.55
C PRO A 417 -2.30 -18.02 6.59
N LYS A 418 -3.60 -17.84 6.79
CA LYS A 418 -4.16 -16.95 7.81
C LYS A 418 -4.09 -17.54 9.21
N GLY A 419 -3.61 -18.78 9.38
CA GLY A 419 -3.44 -19.41 10.70
C GLY A 419 -4.78 -19.64 11.43
N SER A 420 -5.89 -19.69 10.70
CA SER A 420 -7.22 -19.92 11.29
C SER A 420 -7.39 -21.35 11.83
N GLY A 421 -6.46 -22.25 11.50
CA GLY A 421 -6.59 -23.69 11.76
C GLY A 421 -7.68 -24.38 10.91
N ALA A 422 -8.38 -23.64 10.07
CA ALA A 422 -9.34 -24.19 9.14
C ALA A 422 -8.60 -25.03 8.09
N ARG A 423 -9.07 -26.24 7.86
CA ARG A 423 -8.58 -27.02 6.74
C ARG A 423 -9.03 -26.34 5.44
N PRO A 424 -8.14 -26.19 4.45
CA PRO A 424 -8.54 -25.67 3.16
C PRO A 424 -9.68 -26.52 2.61
N LYS A 425 -10.66 -25.88 1.96
CA LYS A 425 -11.82 -26.55 1.35
C LYS A 425 -11.39 -27.72 0.43
N TYR A 426 -10.18 -27.59 -0.12
CA TYR A 426 -9.53 -28.62 -0.93
C TYR A 426 -8.17 -28.94 -0.30
N PRO A 427 -7.91 -30.21 0.05
CA PRO A 427 -6.64 -30.59 0.66
C PRO A 427 -5.55 -30.58 -0.44
N TYR A 428 -4.66 -29.62 -0.35
CA TYR A 428 -3.44 -29.59 -1.15
C TYR A 428 -2.30 -30.21 -0.37
N SER A 429 -1.44 -30.92 -1.07
CA SER A 429 -0.18 -31.37 -0.49
C SER A 429 0.99 -31.07 -1.40
N VAL A 430 2.16 -30.87 -0.81
CA VAL A 430 3.40 -30.71 -1.56
C VAL A 430 4.44 -31.71 -1.04
N LYS A 431 5.17 -32.32 -1.95
CA LYS A 431 6.38 -33.10 -1.64
C LYS A 431 7.57 -32.32 -2.13
N LEU A 432 8.66 -32.31 -1.36
CA LEU A 432 9.86 -31.55 -1.70
C LEU A 432 11.07 -32.46 -1.75
N ALA A 433 11.90 -32.26 -2.77
CA ALA A 433 13.22 -32.87 -2.92
C ALA A 433 14.24 -31.82 -3.37
N TRP A 434 15.53 -32.11 -3.23
CA TRP A 434 16.57 -31.19 -3.68
C TRP A 434 17.83 -31.94 -4.11
N ASP A 435 18.62 -31.34 -4.98
CA ASP A 435 19.96 -31.70 -5.33
C ASP A 435 20.82 -30.46 -5.53
N ASP A 436 22.03 -30.63 -6.07
CA ASP A 436 22.97 -29.54 -6.30
C ASP A 436 22.50 -28.57 -7.41
N ASN A 437 21.45 -28.92 -8.20
CA ASN A 437 20.85 -28.10 -9.25
C ASN A 437 19.66 -27.28 -8.76
N GLY A 438 19.00 -27.69 -7.66
CA GLY A 438 17.86 -26.95 -7.15
C GLY A 438 16.94 -27.70 -6.20
N ILE A 439 15.79 -27.07 -5.94
CA ILE A 439 14.69 -27.62 -5.15
C ILE A 439 13.55 -27.99 -6.10
N TYR A 440 13.03 -29.20 -5.97
CA TYR A 440 11.93 -29.72 -6.76
C TYR A 440 10.69 -29.86 -5.87
N GLY A 441 9.54 -29.47 -6.40
CA GLY A 441 8.26 -29.57 -5.70
C GLY A 441 7.22 -30.30 -6.53
N LEU A 442 6.59 -31.33 -5.94
CA LEU A 442 5.40 -31.97 -6.51
C LEU A 442 4.18 -31.49 -5.73
N LEU A 443 3.33 -30.68 -6.38
CA LEU A 443 2.06 -30.20 -5.82
C LEU A 443 0.94 -31.15 -6.24
N GLU A 444 0.30 -31.78 -5.27
CA GLU A 444 -0.87 -32.62 -5.47
C GLU A 444 -2.12 -31.85 -5.03
N ALA A 445 -3.01 -31.56 -5.97
CA ALA A 445 -4.25 -30.86 -5.74
C ALA A 445 -5.43 -31.70 -6.23
N PRO A 446 -6.58 -31.73 -5.51
CA PRO A 446 -7.77 -32.38 -6.03
C PRO A 446 -8.24 -31.65 -7.30
N CYS A 447 -8.37 -32.39 -8.40
CA CYS A 447 -8.91 -31.85 -9.65
C CYS A 447 -10.33 -31.32 -9.44
N ARG A 448 -10.59 -30.05 -9.79
CA ARG A 448 -11.94 -29.59 -10.08
C ARG A 448 -12.35 -30.10 -11.46
N PRO A 449 -13.61 -30.47 -11.69
CA PRO A 449 -14.12 -30.65 -13.04
C PRO A 449 -13.85 -29.36 -13.86
N LEU A 450 -13.35 -29.52 -15.08
CA LEU A 450 -13.00 -28.41 -15.99
C LEU A 450 -14.12 -27.38 -16.21
N ALA A 451 -15.38 -27.76 -15.97
CA ALA A 451 -16.53 -26.87 -16.05
C ALA A 451 -16.49 -25.71 -15.04
N ASP A 452 -15.79 -25.85 -13.91
CA ASP A 452 -15.68 -24.81 -12.88
C ASP A 452 -14.36 -24.01 -12.97
N ALA A 453 -13.41 -24.44 -13.78
CA ALA A 453 -12.07 -23.83 -13.85
C ALA A 453 -12.06 -22.43 -14.49
N GLY A 454 -13.14 -22.01 -15.12
CA GLY A 454 -13.20 -20.71 -15.83
C GLY A 454 -13.65 -19.50 -14.99
N LYS A 455 -14.16 -19.71 -13.78
CA LYS A 455 -14.78 -18.63 -13.00
C LYS A 455 -13.98 -18.13 -11.81
N ASP A 456 -13.03 -18.90 -11.25
CA ASP A 456 -12.41 -18.59 -9.95
C ASP A 456 -10.88 -18.69 -9.91
N LEU A 457 -10.18 -18.67 -11.05
CA LEU A 457 -8.73 -18.90 -11.10
C LEU A 457 -7.88 -17.76 -10.51
N TRP A 458 -8.45 -16.60 -10.18
CA TRP A 458 -7.70 -15.43 -9.67
C TRP A 458 -8.54 -14.58 -8.72
N HIS A 459 -9.09 -15.13 -7.66
CA HIS A 459 -9.42 -14.34 -6.49
C HIS A 459 -8.20 -14.38 -5.55
N ASN A 460 -7.38 -13.34 -5.64
CA ASN A 460 -6.55 -12.92 -4.54
C ASN A 460 -7.49 -12.46 -3.43
N ASP A 461 -7.85 -13.35 -2.54
CA ASP A 461 -8.33 -12.98 -1.21
C ASP A 461 -7.12 -12.46 -0.43
N SER A 462 -6.76 -11.20 -0.69
CA SER A 462 -5.82 -10.43 0.10
C SER A 462 -6.52 -9.79 1.28
#